data_a5351bf0bb9a4f6b0372c8fe696125d2
#
_entry.id   a5351bf0bb9a4f6b0372c8fe696125d2
#
_cell.length_a   1.000
_cell.length_b   1.000
_cell.length_c   1.000
_cell.angle_alpha   90.00
_cell.angle_beta   90.00
_cell.angle_gamma   90.00
#
_symmetry.space_group_name_H-M   'P 1'
#
loop_
_entity.id
_entity.type
_entity.pdbx_description
1 polymer ?
#
loop_
_entity_poly.entity_id
_entity_poly.type
_entity_poly.pdbx_seq_one_letter_code
_entity_poly.pdbx_strand_id
1 'polypeptide(L)'
;MSIHVRAPGSTANVGPGFDAAAVAFDLWNELEISEANGAAPDFGHLGVRAFARVTPAENWAFDFTTRIPRERGLGSSAAVIALGLVAGTLAAGREPDPEELLAVGMKLEGHPDNLAAALAGGVCLTWSGRIARIADDVPAVRIAVVPEETLATSTARTSLPSTVPHRDAAFTVGRAALLGAALASGSADLLAASLADRIHEPYRVARAPLLTAVRERLPRGALGVSLSGSGPSVVVWARREDAKACEAELRERFPETDVMPLRVAAQGAGRV
;
A
#
# COMPACT_ATOMS: atom_id res chain seq x y z
N MET A 1 0.38 32.04 -1.10
CA MET A 1 1.19 30.99 -0.46
C MET A 1 0.93 29.69 -1.20
N SER A 2 1.98 28.88 -1.50
CA SER A 2 1.81 27.56 -2.13
C SER A 2 2.46 26.50 -1.22
N ILE A 3 1.84 25.33 -1.13
CA ILE A 3 2.36 24.15 -0.42
C ILE A 3 2.31 22.97 -1.37
N HIS A 4 3.46 22.36 -1.62
CA HIS A 4 3.60 21.17 -2.45
C HIS A 4 3.96 19.97 -1.59
N VAL A 5 3.16 18.92 -1.66
CA VAL A 5 3.32 17.68 -0.90
C VAL A 5 3.26 16.47 -1.82
N ARG A 6 3.92 15.38 -1.43
CA ARG A 6 3.83 14.08 -2.09
C ARG A 6 3.51 12.98 -1.09
N ALA A 7 2.89 11.91 -1.55
CA ALA A 7 2.64 10.71 -0.75
C ALA A 7 2.93 9.45 -1.58
N PRO A 8 3.57 8.43 -0.99
CA PRO A 8 3.93 7.21 -1.70
C PRO A 8 2.75 6.26 -1.83
N GLY A 9 2.76 5.44 -2.89
CA GLY A 9 1.97 4.23 -2.98
C GLY A 9 2.47 3.16 -2.01
N SER A 10 1.74 2.04 -1.93
CA SER A 10 2.09 0.97 -1.00
C SER A 10 1.50 -0.37 -1.40
N THR A 11 2.11 -1.45 -0.91
CA THR A 11 1.45 -2.75 -0.82
C THR A 11 1.11 -3.03 0.63
N ALA A 12 -0.07 -3.60 0.86
CA ALA A 12 -0.53 -3.98 2.20
C ALA A 12 -0.77 -5.48 2.29
N ASN A 13 -0.96 -5.95 3.50
CA ASN A 13 -1.12 -7.35 3.89
C ASN A 13 0.15 -8.19 3.76
N VAL A 14 0.93 -8.07 2.70
CA VAL A 14 2.18 -8.81 2.48
C VAL A 14 2.03 -10.31 2.81
N GLY A 15 1.01 -10.95 2.21
CA GLY A 15 0.59 -12.31 2.58
C GLY A 15 -0.12 -12.34 3.93
N PRO A 16 0.48 -12.89 5.00
CA PRO A 16 -0.21 -13.15 6.26
C PRO A 16 -0.38 -11.92 7.19
N GLY A 17 0.15 -10.75 6.80
CA GLY A 17 0.06 -9.52 7.60
C GLY A 17 -1.23 -8.74 7.40
N PHE A 18 -2.36 -9.45 7.24
CA PHE A 18 -3.68 -8.90 6.95
C PHE A 18 -4.07 -7.75 7.89
N ASP A 19 -4.44 -6.58 7.30
CA ASP A 19 -4.81 -5.34 7.99
C ASP A 19 -3.74 -4.81 8.98
N ALA A 20 -2.49 -5.32 8.91
CA ALA A 20 -1.44 -4.98 9.86
C ALA A 20 -0.10 -4.59 9.21
N ALA A 21 0.28 -5.20 8.08
CA ALA A 21 1.59 -4.98 7.48
C ALA A 21 1.48 -4.24 6.14
N ALA A 22 2.34 -3.25 5.92
CA ALA A 22 2.45 -2.56 4.64
C ALA A 22 3.88 -2.10 4.34
N VAL A 23 4.17 -1.94 3.05
CA VAL A 23 5.45 -1.44 2.54
C VAL A 23 5.17 -0.27 1.61
N ALA A 24 5.75 0.88 1.88
CA ALA A 24 5.67 2.06 1.03
C ALA A 24 6.54 1.87 -0.23
N PHE A 25 6.04 2.31 -1.39
CA PHE A 25 6.74 2.21 -2.67
C PHE A 25 7.17 3.59 -3.19
N ASP A 26 8.33 3.66 -3.79
CA ASP A 26 8.85 4.84 -4.50
C ASP A 26 8.06 5.10 -5.81
N LEU A 27 6.75 5.26 -5.63
CA LEU A 27 5.75 5.60 -6.64
C LEU A 27 4.81 6.63 -6.02
N TRP A 28 4.80 7.87 -6.52
CA TRP A 28 4.29 9.01 -5.80
C TRP A 28 3.08 9.65 -6.47
N ASN A 29 2.08 10.02 -5.68
CA ASN A 29 1.11 11.05 -6.01
C ASN A 29 1.55 12.37 -5.38
N GLU A 30 1.15 13.48 -5.98
CA GLU A 30 1.49 14.83 -5.53
C GLU A 30 0.23 15.69 -5.40
N LEU A 31 0.31 16.69 -4.53
CA LEU A 31 -0.72 17.71 -4.35
C LEU A 31 -0.02 19.06 -4.19
N GLU A 32 -0.38 20.01 -5.03
CA GLU A 32 -0.09 21.42 -4.80
C GLU A 32 -1.37 22.12 -4.33
N ILE A 33 -1.29 22.85 -3.22
CA ILE A 33 -2.35 23.74 -2.76
C ILE A 33 -1.89 25.17 -2.83
N SER A 34 -2.80 26.07 -3.23
CA SER A 34 -2.58 27.51 -3.29
C SER A 34 -3.81 28.25 -2.76
N GLU A 35 -3.67 29.56 -2.54
CA GLU A 35 -4.82 30.39 -2.17
C GLU A 35 -5.89 30.31 -3.26
N ALA A 36 -7.15 30.13 -2.85
CA ALA A 36 -8.26 30.02 -3.79
C ALA A 36 -8.47 31.33 -4.54
N ASN A 37 -8.71 31.21 -5.84
CA ASN A 37 -9.05 32.32 -6.74
C ASN A 37 -10.56 32.47 -6.98
N GLY A 38 -11.37 32.07 -5.99
CA GLY A 38 -12.84 32.14 -6.04
C GLY A 38 -13.54 30.86 -6.50
N ALA A 39 -12.80 29.80 -6.89
CA ALA A 39 -13.39 28.49 -7.17
C ALA A 39 -13.70 27.76 -5.87
N ALA A 40 -14.88 27.15 -5.77
CA ALA A 40 -15.22 26.28 -4.64
C ALA A 40 -14.43 24.97 -4.69
N PRO A 41 -13.97 24.41 -3.54
CA PRO A 41 -13.29 23.12 -3.50
C PRO A 41 -14.24 21.98 -3.86
N ASP A 42 -13.71 21.00 -4.60
CA ASP A 42 -14.47 19.78 -4.93
C ASP A 42 -14.47 18.79 -3.75
N PHE A 43 -15.48 18.84 -2.91
CA PHE A 43 -15.69 17.88 -1.83
C PHE A 43 -16.05 16.45 -2.28
N GLY A 44 -16.28 16.21 -3.57
CA GLY A 44 -16.34 14.86 -4.15
C GLY A 44 -14.95 14.19 -4.14
N HIS A 45 -13.88 14.97 -4.23
CA HIS A 45 -12.52 14.45 -4.25
C HIS A 45 -12.05 14.05 -2.84
N LEU A 46 -11.55 12.82 -2.71
CA LEU A 46 -11.16 12.21 -1.42
C LEU A 46 -10.06 13.00 -0.70
N GLY A 47 -9.07 13.51 -1.43
CA GLY A 47 -7.99 14.33 -0.86
C GLY A 47 -8.47 15.67 -0.33
N VAL A 48 -9.45 16.33 -0.97
CA VAL A 48 -10.07 17.57 -0.47
C VAL A 48 -10.86 17.28 0.81
N ARG A 49 -11.59 16.16 0.85
CA ARG A 49 -12.29 15.72 2.08
C ARG A 49 -11.32 15.41 3.22
N ALA A 50 -10.16 14.84 2.91
CA ALA A 50 -9.12 14.57 3.90
C ALA A 50 -8.52 15.88 4.44
N PHE A 51 -8.19 16.82 3.55
CA PHE A 51 -7.73 18.17 3.94
C PHE A 51 -8.73 18.87 4.86
N ALA A 52 -10.02 18.84 4.51
CA ALA A 52 -11.09 19.47 5.28
C ALA A 52 -11.32 18.84 6.67
N ARG A 53 -10.73 17.67 6.97
CA ARG A 53 -10.71 17.11 8.34
C ARG A 53 -9.72 17.82 9.27
N VAL A 54 -8.78 18.57 8.70
CA VAL A 54 -7.69 19.24 9.45
C VAL A 54 -7.84 20.76 9.39
N THR A 55 -8.15 21.30 8.21
CA THR A 55 -8.23 22.76 7.96
C THR A 55 -9.39 23.03 7.00
N PRO A 56 -10.16 24.14 7.21
CA PRO A 56 -11.19 24.56 6.26
C PRO A 56 -10.64 24.67 4.83
N ALA A 57 -11.34 24.06 3.86
CA ALA A 57 -10.86 23.93 2.50
C ALA A 57 -11.25 25.10 1.58
N GLU A 58 -12.18 25.95 2.01
CA GLU A 58 -12.85 26.98 1.18
C GLU A 58 -11.90 28.05 0.64
N ASN A 59 -10.77 28.26 1.33
CA ASN A 59 -9.77 29.24 0.93
C ASN A 59 -8.62 28.67 0.11
N TRP A 60 -8.73 27.38 -0.31
CA TRP A 60 -7.65 26.67 -0.97
C TRP A 60 -8.08 26.12 -2.35
N ALA A 61 -7.20 26.26 -3.31
CA ALA A 61 -7.25 25.56 -4.59
C ALA A 61 -6.35 24.31 -4.51
N PHE A 62 -6.76 23.23 -5.20
CA PHE A 62 -6.12 21.92 -5.13
C PHE A 62 -5.75 21.44 -6.53
N ASP A 63 -4.48 21.11 -6.74
CA ASP A 63 -4.00 20.47 -7.97
C ASP A 63 -3.35 19.12 -7.64
N PHE A 64 -4.00 18.04 -8.10
CA PHE A 64 -3.58 16.66 -7.84
C PHE A 64 -2.90 16.06 -9.07
N THR A 65 -1.67 15.60 -8.90
CA THR A 65 -0.98 14.75 -9.87
C THR A 65 -0.99 13.30 -9.38
N THR A 66 -1.67 12.40 -10.10
CA THR A 66 -1.81 11.00 -9.72
C THR A 66 -1.05 10.10 -10.68
N ARG A 67 -0.03 9.38 -10.17
CA ARG A 67 0.77 8.40 -10.91
C ARG A 67 0.59 6.97 -10.39
N ILE A 68 0.06 6.81 -9.17
CA ILE A 68 -0.24 5.50 -8.59
C ILE A 68 -1.51 4.95 -9.27
N PRO A 69 -1.45 3.76 -9.90
CA PRO A 69 -2.61 3.14 -10.53
C PRO A 69 -3.79 3.00 -9.55
N ARG A 70 -4.96 3.53 -9.97
CA ARG A 70 -6.16 3.52 -9.12
C ARG A 70 -6.82 2.15 -9.12
N GLU A 71 -7.38 1.74 -7.97
CA GLU A 71 -8.16 0.51 -7.80
C GLU A 71 -7.40 -0.77 -8.24
N ARG A 72 -6.07 -0.77 -8.07
CA ARG A 72 -5.20 -1.91 -8.41
C ARG A 72 -4.39 -2.44 -7.23
N GLY A 73 -4.77 -2.07 -5.99
CA GLY A 73 -4.13 -2.58 -4.78
C GLY A 73 -2.76 -1.95 -4.47
N LEU A 74 -2.42 -0.81 -5.09
CA LEU A 74 -1.15 -0.09 -4.88
C LEU A 74 -1.29 1.12 -3.94
N GLY A 75 -2.30 1.15 -3.07
CA GLY A 75 -2.44 2.17 -2.04
C GLY A 75 -2.82 3.58 -2.53
N SER A 76 -3.37 3.72 -3.77
CA SER A 76 -3.68 5.03 -4.37
C SER A 76 -4.66 5.86 -3.52
N SER A 77 -5.69 5.24 -2.94
CA SER A 77 -6.66 5.90 -2.05
C SER A 77 -5.98 6.45 -0.80
N ALA A 78 -5.22 5.60 -0.12
CA ALA A 78 -4.47 5.96 1.09
C ALA A 78 -3.46 7.10 0.83
N ALA A 79 -2.75 7.06 -0.31
CA ALA A 79 -1.85 8.13 -0.72
C ALA A 79 -2.59 9.46 -0.91
N VAL A 80 -3.77 9.45 -1.55
CA VAL A 80 -4.60 10.65 -1.74
C VAL A 80 -5.11 11.20 -0.40
N ILE A 81 -5.51 10.33 0.53
CA ILE A 81 -5.89 10.74 1.89
C ILE A 81 -4.68 11.35 2.62
N ALA A 82 -3.53 10.70 2.58
CA ALA A 82 -2.29 11.19 3.21
C ALA A 82 -1.90 12.58 2.67
N LEU A 83 -2.00 12.81 1.35
CA LEU A 83 -1.78 14.12 0.74
C LEU A 83 -2.68 15.19 1.35
N GLY A 84 -3.98 14.94 1.42
CA GLY A 84 -4.93 15.90 1.96
C GLY A 84 -4.68 16.21 3.44
N LEU A 85 -4.43 15.18 4.26
CA LEU A 85 -4.15 15.33 5.69
C LEU A 85 -2.87 16.13 5.93
N VAL A 86 -1.77 15.78 5.25
CA VAL A 86 -0.47 16.45 5.38
C VAL A 86 -0.57 17.90 4.89
N ALA A 87 -1.16 18.13 3.71
CA ALA A 87 -1.33 19.50 3.21
C ALA A 87 -2.19 20.35 4.14
N GLY A 88 -3.28 19.79 4.70
CA GLY A 88 -4.13 20.48 5.67
C GLY A 88 -3.40 20.82 6.97
N THR A 89 -2.54 19.92 7.45
CA THR A 89 -1.73 20.16 8.66
C THR A 89 -0.71 21.27 8.43
N LEU A 90 -0.03 21.25 7.29
CA LEU A 90 0.93 22.29 6.90
C LEU A 90 0.24 23.64 6.66
N ALA A 91 -0.97 23.65 6.07
CA ALA A 91 -1.77 24.86 5.88
C ALA A 91 -2.23 25.47 7.21
N ALA A 92 -2.42 24.64 8.24
CA ALA A 92 -2.69 25.07 9.61
C ALA A 92 -1.43 25.54 10.37
N GLY A 93 -0.25 25.56 9.72
CA GLY A 93 1.02 25.94 10.35
C GLY A 93 1.56 24.93 11.36
N ARG A 94 1.15 23.65 11.25
CA ARG A 94 1.57 22.55 12.14
C ARG A 94 2.46 21.55 11.39
N GLU A 95 3.30 20.84 12.13
CA GLU A 95 4.07 19.70 11.60
C GLU A 95 3.19 18.43 11.59
N PRO A 96 3.23 17.64 10.50
CA PRO A 96 2.49 16.39 10.41
C PRO A 96 3.03 15.32 11.37
N ASP A 97 2.15 14.76 12.21
CA ASP A 97 2.41 13.57 13.01
C ASP A 97 1.69 12.36 12.38
N PRO A 98 2.42 11.29 11.96
CA PRO A 98 1.81 10.15 11.26
C PRO A 98 0.73 9.42 12.07
N GLU A 99 0.86 9.28 13.40
CA GLU A 99 -0.14 8.58 14.22
C GLU A 99 -1.40 9.44 14.43
N GLU A 100 -1.24 10.75 14.66
CA GLU A 100 -2.37 11.68 14.70
C GLU A 100 -3.14 11.65 13.38
N LEU A 101 -2.42 11.72 12.25
CA LEU A 101 -3.03 11.71 10.92
C LEU A 101 -3.65 10.36 10.56
N LEU A 102 -3.06 9.23 11.01
CA LEU A 102 -3.67 7.91 10.88
C LEU A 102 -5.03 7.87 11.55
N ALA A 103 -5.14 8.36 12.79
CA ALA A 103 -6.40 8.37 13.54
C ALA A 103 -7.49 9.19 12.84
N VAL A 104 -7.13 10.32 12.21
CA VAL A 104 -8.06 11.13 11.42
C VAL A 104 -8.44 10.43 10.12
N GLY A 105 -7.46 9.89 9.40
CA GLY A 105 -7.64 9.28 8.07
C GLY A 105 -8.38 7.96 8.10
N MET A 106 -8.31 7.20 9.20
CA MET A 106 -9.08 5.96 9.40
C MET A 106 -10.60 6.13 9.24
N LYS A 107 -11.12 7.34 9.51
CA LYS A 107 -12.54 7.67 9.30
C LYS A 107 -12.93 7.77 7.81
N LEU A 108 -11.93 7.85 6.92
CA LEU A 108 -12.10 7.92 5.47
C LEU A 108 -11.69 6.61 4.77
N GLU A 109 -10.60 5.99 5.21
CA GLU A 109 -10.02 4.78 4.58
C GLU A 109 -10.63 3.49 5.12
N GLY A 110 -10.86 3.40 6.41
CA GLY A 110 -11.36 2.21 7.08
C GLY A 110 -10.31 1.13 7.38
N HIS A 111 -9.07 1.24 6.85
CA HIS A 111 -7.97 0.28 7.04
C HIS A 111 -6.67 1.02 7.36
N PRO A 112 -5.88 0.55 8.36
CA PRO A 112 -4.70 1.28 8.81
C PRO A 112 -3.47 1.10 7.92
N ASP A 113 -3.31 -0.04 7.28
CA ASP A 113 -2.06 -0.54 6.70
C ASP A 113 -1.49 0.34 5.58
N ASN A 114 -2.22 0.52 4.47
CA ASN A 114 -1.79 1.39 3.37
C ASN A 114 -1.63 2.84 3.82
N LEU A 115 -2.53 3.34 4.69
CA LEU A 115 -2.45 4.71 5.18
C LEU A 115 -1.23 4.93 6.08
N ALA A 116 -0.91 3.96 6.94
CA ALA A 116 0.31 4.01 7.76
C ALA A 116 1.57 4.06 6.89
N ALA A 117 1.66 3.21 5.86
CA ALA A 117 2.78 3.22 4.92
C ALA A 117 2.85 4.54 4.13
N ALA A 118 1.71 5.08 3.70
CA ALA A 118 1.67 6.37 3.00
C ALA A 118 2.12 7.53 3.91
N LEU A 119 1.78 7.51 5.20
CA LEU A 119 2.14 8.56 6.15
C LEU A 119 3.58 8.46 6.68
N ALA A 120 4.05 7.24 6.99
CA ALA A 120 5.34 7.04 7.66
C ALA A 120 6.48 6.62 6.73
N GLY A 121 6.17 6.07 5.54
CA GLY A 121 7.17 5.47 4.66
C GLY A 121 7.75 4.16 5.22
N GLY A 122 8.68 3.56 4.47
CA GLY A 122 9.37 2.34 4.89
C GLY A 122 8.47 1.12 4.97
N VAL A 123 8.78 0.24 5.90
CA VAL A 123 8.02 -0.97 6.24
C VAL A 123 7.28 -0.74 7.55
N CYS A 124 5.96 -0.79 7.52
CA CYS A 124 5.13 -0.46 8.66
C CYS A 124 4.34 -1.68 9.17
N LEU A 125 4.24 -1.78 10.48
CA LEU A 125 3.22 -2.57 11.18
C LEU A 125 2.27 -1.64 11.92
N THR A 126 0.98 -2.01 11.95
CA THR A 126 -0.05 -1.23 12.63
C THR A 126 -0.81 -2.07 13.64
N TRP A 127 -1.20 -1.46 14.75
CA TRP A 127 -2.08 -2.04 15.75
C TRP A 127 -2.78 -0.95 16.56
N SER A 128 -4.03 -1.09 16.83
CA SER A 128 -4.79 -0.15 17.72
C SER A 128 -4.57 1.35 17.38
N GLY A 129 -4.46 1.68 16.09
CA GLY A 129 -4.23 3.06 15.64
C GLY A 129 -2.77 3.55 15.77
N ARG A 130 -1.83 2.68 16.13
CA ARG A 130 -0.39 2.98 16.22
C ARG A 130 0.34 2.51 14.96
N ILE A 131 1.49 3.12 14.71
CA ILE A 131 2.41 2.78 13.61
C ILE A 131 3.77 2.41 14.19
N ALA A 132 4.27 1.23 13.83
CA ALA A 132 5.70 0.92 13.97
C ALA A 132 6.33 0.85 12.59
N ARG A 133 7.19 1.80 12.26
CA ARG A 133 8.10 1.67 11.15
C ARG A 133 9.27 0.79 11.57
N ILE A 134 9.30 -0.45 11.06
CA ILE A 134 10.20 -1.50 11.55
C ILE A 134 11.46 -1.66 10.68
N ALA A 135 11.44 -1.16 9.44
CA ALA A 135 12.59 -1.20 8.53
C ALA A 135 12.48 -0.14 7.44
N ASP A 136 13.63 0.22 6.85
CA ASP A 136 13.73 1.14 5.71
C ASP A 136 13.66 0.41 4.37
N ASP A 137 13.87 -0.90 4.34
CA ASP A 137 13.81 -1.75 3.15
C ASP A 137 13.38 -3.17 3.54
N VAL A 138 13.04 -3.99 2.55
CA VAL A 138 12.73 -5.42 2.71
C VAL A 138 13.84 -6.28 2.10
N PRO A 139 14.04 -7.52 2.61
CA PRO A 139 15.12 -8.40 2.15
C PRO A 139 14.83 -9.06 0.79
N ALA A 140 14.20 -8.35 -0.13
CA ALA A 140 13.83 -8.82 -1.46
C ALA A 140 13.69 -7.64 -2.42
N VAL A 141 13.80 -7.88 -3.72
CA VAL A 141 13.31 -6.95 -4.74
C VAL A 141 11.81 -7.18 -4.92
N ARG A 142 11.04 -6.11 -4.97
CA ARG A 142 9.58 -6.08 -5.14
C ARG A 142 9.27 -5.82 -6.59
N ILE A 143 8.59 -6.76 -7.24
CA ILE A 143 8.15 -6.64 -8.63
C ILE A 143 6.63 -6.69 -8.61
N ALA A 144 5.99 -5.55 -8.81
CA ALA A 144 4.54 -5.47 -8.94
C ALA A 144 4.13 -5.93 -10.34
N VAL A 145 3.14 -6.82 -10.41
CA VAL A 145 2.47 -7.20 -11.66
C VAL A 145 1.06 -6.64 -11.58
N VAL A 146 0.80 -5.64 -12.41
CA VAL A 146 -0.39 -4.78 -12.33
C VAL A 146 -1.25 -5.00 -13.58
N PRO A 147 -2.42 -5.63 -13.46
CA PRO A 147 -3.32 -5.84 -14.59
C PRO A 147 -4.06 -4.55 -14.97
N GLU A 148 -4.65 -4.53 -16.16
CA GLU A 148 -5.50 -3.40 -16.59
C GLU A 148 -6.82 -3.34 -15.82
N GLU A 149 -7.33 -4.48 -15.36
CA GLU A 149 -8.57 -4.56 -14.60
C GLU A 149 -8.47 -3.84 -13.27
N THR A 150 -9.56 -3.23 -12.86
CA THR A 150 -9.69 -2.55 -11.57
C THR A 150 -10.53 -3.38 -10.60
N LEU A 151 -10.24 -3.26 -9.30
CA LEU A 151 -11.01 -3.90 -8.24
C LEU A 151 -11.17 -2.95 -7.06
N ALA A 152 -12.40 -2.50 -6.82
CA ALA A 152 -12.69 -1.67 -5.66
C ALA A 152 -12.46 -2.46 -4.36
N THR A 153 -11.78 -1.85 -3.39
CA THR A 153 -11.45 -2.47 -2.10
C THR A 153 -12.70 -2.96 -1.34
N SER A 154 -13.79 -2.19 -1.40
CA SER A 154 -15.08 -2.58 -0.80
C SER A 154 -15.58 -3.91 -1.37
N THR A 155 -15.50 -4.09 -2.69
CA THR A 155 -15.91 -5.33 -3.38
C THR A 155 -15.01 -6.51 -3.00
N ALA A 156 -13.68 -6.30 -2.89
CA ALA A 156 -12.76 -7.36 -2.48
C ALA A 156 -12.99 -7.81 -1.01
N ARG A 157 -13.44 -6.89 -0.17
CA ARG A 157 -13.70 -7.19 1.25
C ARG A 157 -14.99 -8.00 1.46
N THR A 158 -16.01 -7.83 0.61
CA THR A 158 -17.25 -8.63 0.70
C THR A 158 -17.06 -10.11 0.40
N SER A 159 -15.92 -10.52 -0.18
CA SER A 159 -15.60 -11.94 -0.39
C SER A 159 -15.03 -12.65 0.83
N LEU A 160 -14.71 -11.91 1.91
CA LEU A 160 -14.18 -12.52 3.13
C LEU A 160 -15.29 -13.15 3.95
N PRO A 161 -15.09 -14.38 4.49
CA PRO A 161 -16.04 -15.01 5.38
C PRO A 161 -16.06 -14.31 6.74
N SER A 162 -17.17 -14.42 7.47
CA SER A 162 -17.28 -13.91 8.85
C SER A 162 -16.45 -14.70 9.86
N THR A 163 -16.08 -15.93 9.55
CA THR A 163 -15.27 -16.82 10.39
C THR A 163 -14.29 -17.62 9.54
N VAL A 164 -13.16 -18.01 10.14
CA VAL A 164 -12.19 -18.90 9.52
C VAL A 164 -11.91 -20.10 10.43
N PRO A 165 -11.56 -21.29 9.88
CA PRO A 165 -11.22 -22.45 10.68
C PRO A 165 -10.01 -22.17 11.59
N HIS A 166 -10.03 -22.65 12.82
CA HIS A 166 -8.90 -22.51 13.78
C HIS A 166 -7.54 -22.93 13.20
N ARG A 167 -7.52 -24.00 12.41
CA ARG A 167 -6.28 -24.49 11.74
C ARG A 167 -5.71 -23.44 10.77
N ASP A 168 -6.57 -22.71 10.05
CA ASP A 168 -6.15 -21.71 9.06
C ASP A 168 -5.74 -20.41 9.75
N ALA A 169 -6.43 -20.04 10.85
CA ALA A 169 -6.02 -18.95 11.72
C ALA A 169 -4.64 -19.25 12.35
N ALA A 170 -4.43 -20.43 12.95
CA ALA A 170 -3.15 -20.82 13.53
C ALA A 170 -2.01 -20.85 12.49
N PHE A 171 -2.29 -21.33 11.27
CA PHE A 171 -1.33 -21.30 10.18
C PHE A 171 -0.90 -19.87 9.86
N THR A 172 -1.87 -18.96 9.66
CA THR A 172 -1.59 -17.56 9.28
C THR A 172 -0.92 -16.80 10.43
N VAL A 173 -1.28 -17.03 11.70
CA VAL A 173 -0.60 -16.44 12.87
C VAL A 173 0.89 -16.83 12.88
N GLY A 174 1.21 -18.10 12.64
CA GLY A 174 2.60 -18.56 12.56
C GLY A 174 3.36 -17.89 11.41
N ARG A 175 2.71 -17.70 10.25
CA ARG A 175 3.31 -17.01 9.10
C ARG A 175 3.46 -15.51 9.33
N ALA A 176 2.51 -14.87 10.01
CA ALA A 176 2.59 -13.46 10.38
C ALA A 176 3.76 -13.20 11.37
N ALA A 177 3.97 -14.09 12.34
CA ALA A 177 5.12 -14.00 13.22
C ALA A 177 6.46 -14.13 12.46
N LEU A 178 6.54 -15.05 11.47
CA LEU A 178 7.71 -15.18 10.60
C LEU A 178 7.89 -13.93 9.73
N LEU A 179 6.80 -13.33 9.20
CA LEU A 179 6.84 -12.09 8.42
C LEU A 179 7.44 -10.96 9.25
N GLY A 180 6.94 -10.73 10.46
CA GLY A 180 7.49 -9.71 11.36
C GLY A 180 8.99 -9.92 11.64
N ALA A 181 9.41 -11.16 11.91
CA ALA A 181 10.80 -11.51 12.11
C ALA A 181 11.64 -11.28 10.84
N ALA A 182 11.14 -11.66 9.66
CA ALA A 182 11.80 -11.47 8.37
C ALA A 182 12.06 -9.99 8.07
N LEU A 183 11.03 -9.16 8.24
CA LEU A 183 11.11 -7.73 7.96
C LEU A 183 12.04 -7.01 8.94
N ALA A 184 12.00 -7.34 10.22
CA ALA A 184 12.86 -6.74 11.24
C ALA A 184 14.32 -7.19 11.15
N SER A 185 14.58 -8.46 10.79
CA SER A 185 15.94 -9.01 10.68
C SER A 185 16.60 -8.86 9.32
N GLY A 186 15.85 -8.50 8.28
CA GLY A 186 16.34 -8.48 6.90
C GLY A 186 16.60 -9.88 6.32
N SER A 187 15.91 -10.93 6.81
CA SER A 187 16.11 -12.31 6.36
C SER A 187 15.21 -12.67 5.18
N ALA A 188 15.83 -12.90 4.00
CA ALA A 188 15.12 -13.34 2.79
C ALA A 188 14.51 -14.74 2.95
N ASP A 189 15.15 -15.64 3.68
CA ASP A 189 14.67 -17.01 3.88
C ASP A 189 13.44 -17.04 4.81
N LEU A 190 13.42 -16.21 5.86
CA LEU A 190 12.23 -16.03 6.69
C LEU A 190 11.09 -15.38 5.89
N LEU A 191 11.41 -14.41 5.02
CA LEU A 191 10.42 -13.80 4.14
C LEU A 191 9.80 -14.86 3.22
N ALA A 192 10.61 -15.67 2.54
CA ALA A 192 10.13 -16.76 1.68
C ALA A 192 9.21 -17.73 2.45
N ALA A 193 9.60 -18.09 3.67
CA ALA A 193 8.81 -18.97 4.53
C ALA A 193 7.51 -18.34 5.01
N SER A 194 7.40 -17.00 5.05
CA SER A 194 6.25 -16.28 5.61
C SER A 194 5.08 -16.05 4.63
N LEU A 195 5.33 -15.91 3.32
CA LEU A 195 4.40 -15.31 2.34
C LEU A 195 3.08 -16.07 2.08
N ALA A 196 2.83 -17.19 2.76
CA ALA A 196 1.58 -17.93 2.61
C ALA A 196 0.51 -17.47 3.60
N ASP A 197 -0.71 -17.26 3.10
CA ASP A 197 -1.87 -16.86 3.89
C ASP A 197 -3.05 -17.83 3.69
N ARG A 198 -3.94 -17.92 4.70
CA ARG A 198 -5.16 -18.72 4.67
C ARG A 198 -6.40 -17.98 5.17
N ILE A 199 -6.29 -16.69 5.48
CA ILE A 199 -7.42 -15.93 6.06
C ILE A 199 -8.00 -14.86 5.13
N HIS A 200 -7.27 -14.41 4.12
CA HIS A 200 -7.81 -13.43 3.17
C HIS A 200 -7.53 -13.75 1.68
N GLU A 201 -6.31 -14.17 1.32
CA GLU A 201 -5.96 -14.42 -0.08
C GLU A 201 -6.79 -15.53 -0.73
N PRO A 202 -7.04 -16.70 -0.08
CA PRO A 202 -7.85 -17.77 -0.68
C PRO A 202 -9.26 -17.33 -1.09
N TYR A 203 -9.82 -16.37 -0.37
CA TYR A 203 -11.18 -15.85 -0.65
C TYR A 203 -11.20 -14.76 -1.73
N ARG A 204 -10.03 -14.28 -2.15
CA ARG A 204 -9.84 -13.22 -3.16
C ARG A 204 -9.35 -13.75 -4.50
N VAL A 205 -8.86 -15.00 -4.59
CA VAL A 205 -8.25 -15.57 -5.81
C VAL A 205 -9.17 -15.53 -7.03
N ALA A 206 -10.47 -15.70 -6.87
CA ALA A 206 -11.44 -15.63 -7.97
C ALA A 206 -11.44 -14.24 -8.67
N ARG A 207 -11.00 -13.19 -7.97
CA ARG A 207 -10.92 -11.81 -8.47
C ARG A 207 -9.48 -11.34 -8.67
N ALA A 208 -8.52 -12.21 -8.40
CA ALA A 208 -7.09 -11.95 -8.55
C ALA A 208 -6.40 -13.17 -9.19
N PRO A 209 -6.73 -13.51 -10.44
CA PRO A 209 -6.22 -14.70 -11.12
C PRO A 209 -4.69 -14.69 -11.26
N LEU A 210 -4.06 -13.52 -11.31
CA LEU A 210 -2.60 -13.37 -11.32
C LEU A 210 -1.93 -14.04 -10.11
N LEU A 211 -2.54 -14.00 -8.93
CA LEU A 211 -1.99 -14.63 -7.73
C LEU A 211 -1.84 -16.14 -7.93
N THR A 212 -2.87 -16.79 -8.47
CA THR A 212 -2.85 -18.22 -8.78
C THR A 212 -1.84 -18.53 -9.88
N ALA A 213 -1.89 -17.80 -11.01
CA ALA A 213 -1.02 -18.01 -12.15
C ALA A 213 0.47 -17.86 -11.81
N VAL A 214 0.83 -16.92 -10.94
CA VAL A 214 2.22 -16.76 -10.49
C VAL A 214 2.61 -17.84 -9.47
N ARG A 215 1.70 -18.26 -8.58
CA ARG A 215 1.96 -19.30 -7.58
C ARG A 215 2.15 -20.69 -8.19
N GLU A 216 1.38 -21.04 -9.20
CA GLU A 216 1.51 -22.32 -9.90
C GLU A 216 2.90 -22.50 -10.55
N ARG A 217 3.51 -21.42 -10.98
CA ARG A 217 4.87 -21.40 -11.50
C ARG A 217 5.59 -20.13 -11.06
N LEU A 218 6.25 -20.17 -9.92
CA LEU A 218 7.07 -19.05 -9.47
C LEU A 218 8.20 -18.77 -10.49
N PRO A 219 8.43 -17.49 -10.86
CA PRO A 219 9.55 -17.12 -11.70
C PRO A 219 10.89 -17.47 -11.04
N ARG A 220 11.92 -17.61 -11.87
CA ARG A 220 13.27 -17.87 -11.38
C ARG A 220 13.69 -16.82 -10.37
N GLY A 221 14.21 -17.25 -9.22
CA GLY A 221 14.70 -16.37 -8.14
C GLY A 221 13.59 -15.72 -7.30
N ALA A 222 12.31 -16.02 -7.58
CA ALA A 222 11.24 -15.57 -6.71
C ALA A 222 11.26 -16.31 -5.37
N LEU A 223 11.22 -15.56 -4.27
CA LEU A 223 11.03 -16.05 -2.90
C LEU A 223 9.56 -16.43 -2.68
N GLY A 224 8.64 -15.78 -3.37
CA GLY A 224 7.21 -15.99 -3.33
C GLY A 224 6.45 -14.82 -3.93
N VAL A 225 5.13 -14.88 -3.80
CA VAL A 225 4.20 -13.85 -4.28
C VAL A 225 3.11 -13.62 -3.24
N SER A 226 2.72 -12.38 -3.07
CA SER A 226 1.55 -11.98 -2.26
C SER A 226 0.61 -11.10 -3.07
N LEU A 227 -0.68 -11.12 -2.69
CA LEU A 227 -1.63 -10.14 -3.18
C LEU A 227 -1.22 -8.76 -2.68
N SER A 228 -1.31 -7.73 -3.53
CA SER A 228 -1.09 -6.35 -3.13
C SER A 228 -2.38 -5.74 -2.59
N GLY A 229 -2.45 -5.50 -1.30
CA GLY A 229 -3.66 -5.02 -0.63
C GLY A 229 -4.87 -5.94 -0.89
N SER A 230 -5.91 -5.38 -1.53
CA SER A 230 -7.09 -6.14 -1.96
C SER A 230 -6.96 -6.79 -3.34
N GLY A 231 -5.86 -6.55 -4.05
CA GLY A 231 -5.66 -6.91 -5.45
C GLY A 231 -6.25 -5.86 -6.42
N PRO A 232 -6.34 -6.16 -7.72
CA PRO A 232 -5.97 -7.42 -8.38
C PRO A 232 -4.46 -7.61 -8.60
N SER A 233 -3.64 -6.57 -8.38
CA SER A 233 -2.17 -6.66 -8.51
C SER A 233 -1.57 -7.63 -7.51
N VAL A 234 -0.43 -8.18 -7.88
CA VAL A 234 0.41 -9.00 -7.01
C VAL A 234 1.81 -8.39 -6.89
N VAL A 235 2.48 -8.69 -5.78
CA VAL A 235 3.91 -8.38 -5.61
C VAL A 235 4.68 -9.70 -5.57
N VAL A 236 5.58 -9.87 -6.53
CA VAL A 236 6.57 -10.94 -6.54
C VAL A 236 7.80 -10.46 -5.78
N TRP A 237 8.19 -11.23 -4.78
CA TRP A 237 9.35 -10.98 -3.92
C TRP A 237 10.51 -11.79 -4.47
N ALA A 238 11.53 -11.14 -5.05
CA ALA A 238 12.63 -11.80 -5.73
C ALA A 238 13.96 -11.62 -5.00
N ARG A 239 14.84 -12.60 -5.10
CA ARG A 239 16.24 -12.46 -4.65
C ARG A 239 16.92 -11.36 -5.47
N ARG A 240 17.80 -10.58 -4.84
CA ARG A 240 18.44 -9.43 -5.49
C ARG A 240 19.25 -9.84 -6.74
N GLU A 241 19.96 -10.94 -6.65
CA GLU A 241 20.80 -11.49 -7.72
C GLU A 241 20.00 -11.97 -8.93
N ASP A 242 18.76 -12.43 -8.74
CA ASP A 242 17.90 -12.97 -9.79
C ASP A 242 16.79 -11.99 -10.25
N ALA A 243 16.69 -10.81 -9.65
CA ALA A 243 15.56 -9.90 -9.85
C ALA A 243 15.31 -9.53 -11.32
N LYS A 244 16.38 -9.28 -12.10
CA LYS A 244 16.25 -8.98 -13.52
C LYS A 244 15.71 -10.16 -14.36
N ALA A 245 16.14 -11.38 -14.05
CA ALA A 245 15.64 -12.58 -14.72
C ALA A 245 14.17 -12.84 -14.35
N CYS A 246 13.83 -12.64 -13.07
CA CYS A 246 12.46 -12.74 -12.57
C CYS A 246 11.55 -11.70 -13.26
N GLU A 247 11.97 -10.47 -13.39
CA GLU A 247 11.23 -9.40 -14.08
C GLU A 247 11.02 -9.73 -15.56
N ALA A 248 12.06 -10.18 -16.26
CA ALA A 248 11.98 -10.53 -17.67
C ALA A 248 11.00 -11.68 -17.91
N GLU A 249 11.04 -12.72 -17.08
CA GLU A 249 10.10 -13.86 -17.16
C GLU A 249 8.64 -13.40 -16.89
N LEU A 250 8.43 -12.49 -15.93
CA LEU A 250 7.09 -11.95 -15.66
C LEU A 250 6.55 -11.16 -16.85
N ARG A 251 7.36 -10.30 -17.49
CA ARG A 251 6.98 -9.55 -18.69
C ARG A 251 6.62 -10.47 -19.86
N GLU A 252 7.38 -11.53 -20.06
CA GLU A 252 7.11 -12.53 -21.10
C GLU A 252 5.79 -13.27 -20.85
N ARG A 253 5.55 -13.67 -19.61
CA ARG A 253 4.36 -14.46 -19.25
C ARG A 253 3.07 -13.65 -19.14
N PHE A 254 3.16 -12.38 -18.82
CA PHE A 254 2.01 -11.49 -18.57
C PHE A 254 2.13 -10.19 -19.40
N PRO A 255 2.15 -10.30 -20.75
CA PRO A 255 2.41 -9.15 -21.62
C PRO A 255 1.32 -8.05 -21.53
N GLU A 256 0.11 -8.40 -21.08
CA GLU A 256 -1.02 -7.48 -20.88
C GLU A 256 -1.00 -6.79 -19.51
N THR A 257 0.12 -6.86 -18.78
CA THR A 257 0.25 -6.27 -17.46
C THR A 257 1.43 -5.32 -17.38
N ASP A 258 1.34 -4.31 -16.52
CA ASP A 258 2.50 -3.50 -16.15
C ASP A 258 3.35 -4.26 -15.13
N VAL A 259 4.57 -4.64 -15.51
CA VAL A 259 5.55 -5.25 -14.61
C VAL A 259 6.53 -4.19 -14.14
N MET A 260 6.43 -3.82 -12.86
CA MET A 260 7.16 -2.70 -12.28
C MET A 260 8.06 -3.16 -11.12
N PRO A 261 9.41 -3.12 -11.28
CA PRO A 261 10.30 -3.22 -10.13
C PRO A 261 10.17 -1.94 -9.28
N LEU A 262 9.81 -2.09 -8.02
CA LEU A 262 9.57 -0.98 -7.10
C LEU A 262 10.63 -0.94 -5.99
N ARG A 263 11.06 0.27 -5.61
CA ARG A 263 11.87 0.50 -4.40
C ARG A 263 10.97 0.83 -3.23
N VAL A 264 11.48 0.64 -2.01
CA VAL A 264 10.80 1.15 -0.82
C VAL A 264 10.99 2.67 -0.76
N ALA A 265 9.92 3.40 -0.52
CA ALA A 265 9.98 4.82 -0.22
C ALA A 265 10.41 5.00 1.23
N ALA A 266 11.62 5.49 1.45
CA ALA A 266 12.14 5.71 2.80
C ALA A 266 11.38 6.81 3.56
N GLN A 267 10.70 7.72 2.86
CA GLN A 267 9.90 8.80 3.45
C GLN A 267 8.43 8.56 3.17
N GLY A 268 7.59 8.91 4.13
CA GLY A 268 6.15 8.99 3.95
C GLY A 268 5.71 10.31 3.31
N ALA A 269 4.42 10.61 3.45
CA ALA A 269 3.84 11.84 2.94
C ALA A 269 4.48 13.08 3.61
N GLY A 270 4.88 14.07 2.79
CA GLY A 270 5.54 15.27 3.26
C GLY A 270 5.75 16.29 2.16
N ARG A 271 6.42 17.39 2.48
CA ARG A 271 6.80 18.43 1.51
C ARG A 271 7.75 17.87 0.45
N VAL A 272 7.61 18.37 -0.78
CA VAL A 272 8.55 18.14 -1.88
C VAL A 272 9.71 19.12 -1.79
#